data_b5c6109fb259e53cdaa9c1b0e268b120
#
_entry.id   b5c6109fb259e53cdaa9c1b0e268b120
#
_cell.length_a   1.000
_cell.length_b   1.000
_cell.length_c   1.000
_cell.angle_alpha   90.00
_cell.angle_beta   90.00
_cell.angle_gamma   90.00
#
_symmetry.space_group_name_H-M   'P 1'
#
loop_
_entity.id
_entity.type
_entity.pdbx_description
1 polymer ?
#
loop_
_entity_poly.entity_id
_entity_poly.type
_entity_poly.pdbx_seq_one_letter_code
_entity_poly.pdbx_strand_id
1 'polypeptide(L)'
;MTVAAGGDALIDWNVLAGARAELGANFVRILGYFREDGEKSVAAIEAAMRSGSAASMVIPAHTLKGESRQFGAEQLALLAETIENIARDCVESRDAPEQALEHVVQLSGTFQATLEMLERETNPLVERRPAFGRRPAVASGGGFGRA
;
A
#
# COMPACT_ATOMS: atom_id res chain seq x y z
N MET A 1 -2.14 20.59 -4.90
CA MET A 1 -2.13 19.97 -4.59
C MET A 1 -1.79 19.75 -4.55
N THR A 2 -1.65 19.70 -4.63
CA THR A 2 -1.45 19.19 -4.46
C THR A 2 -0.99 18.69 -4.21
N VAL A 3 -0.65 18.68 -4.41
CA VAL A 3 -0.32 17.99 -4.05
C VAL A 3 0.11 17.67 -3.65
N ALA A 4 0.37 17.87 -3.63
CA ALA A 4 0.78 17.52 -3.17
C ALA A 4 0.95 16.92 -2.91
N ALA A 5 1.03 17.14 -2.88
CA ALA A 5 1.13 16.42 -2.82
C ALA A 5 1.40 15.10 -2.97
N GLY A 6 2.19 14.71 -3.75
CA GLY A 6 2.41 13.35 -4.07
C GLY A 6 2.62 12.44 -2.90
N GLY A 7 3.54 12.73 -2.05
CA GLY A 7 3.78 11.89 -0.91
C GLY A 7 2.56 11.70 -0.06
N ASP A 8 1.71 12.71 -0.10
CA ASP A 8 0.53 12.63 0.66
C ASP A 8 -0.35 11.54 0.19
N ALA A 9 -0.36 11.28 -1.09
CA ALA A 9 -1.28 10.34 -1.66
C ALA A 9 -0.98 8.90 -1.26
N LEU A 10 0.24 8.61 -0.83
CA LEU A 10 0.59 7.23 -0.49
C LEU A 10 -0.10 6.77 0.79
N ILE A 11 -0.04 7.59 1.83
CA ILE A 11 -0.61 7.24 3.13
C ILE A 11 -1.48 8.39 3.64
N ASP A 12 -2.69 8.07 4.08
CA ASP A 12 -3.52 8.99 4.83
C ASP A 12 -3.15 8.83 6.30
N TRP A 13 -2.38 9.78 6.83
CA TRP A 13 -1.82 9.66 8.16
C TRP A 13 -2.89 9.70 9.27
N ASN A 14 -4.02 10.34 9.01
CA ASN A 14 -5.12 10.35 9.98
C ASN A 14 -5.76 8.97 10.11
N VAL A 15 -5.96 8.30 8.97
CA VAL A 15 -6.50 6.94 8.98
C VAL A 15 -5.52 5.99 9.68
N LEU A 16 -4.24 6.13 9.37
CA LEU A 16 -3.22 5.29 9.99
C LEU A 16 -3.17 5.49 11.49
N ALA A 17 -3.22 6.73 11.94
CA ALA A 17 -3.21 7.03 13.38
C ALA A 17 -4.42 6.41 14.07
N GLY A 18 -5.58 6.46 13.42
CA GLY A 18 -6.80 5.84 13.96
C GLY A 18 -6.65 4.32 14.06
N ALA A 19 -6.07 3.70 13.04
CA ALA A 19 -5.84 2.26 13.06
C ALA A 19 -4.89 1.86 14.18
N ARG A 20 -3.82 2.64 14.37
CA ARG A 20 -2.88 2.36 15.44
C ARG A 20 -3.53 2.48 16.81
N ALA A 21 -4.37 3.50 16.98
CA ALA A 21 -5.08 3.70 18.25
C ALA A 21 -6.06 2.56 18.49
N GLU A 22 -6.79 2.16 17.47
CA GLU A 22 -7.80 1.12 17.60
C GLU A 22 -7.19 -0.25 17.85
N LEU A 23 -6.13 -0.59 17.11
CA LEU A 23 -5.52 -1.91 17.22
C LEU A 23 -4.55 -2.05 18.37
N GLY A 24 -3.99 -0.94 18.83
CA GLY A 24 -3.08 -0.93 19.97
C GLY A 24 -1.92 -1.90 19.80
N ALA A 25 -1.73 -2.78 20.77
CA ALA A 25 -0.62 -3.73 20.74
C ALA A 25 -0.71 -4.73 19.60
N ASN A 26 -1.89 -4.88 18.98
CA ASN A 26 -2.05 -5.80 17.86
C ASN A 26 -1.62 -5.19 16.52
N PHE A 27 -1.32 -3.89 16.51
CA PHE A 27 -1.06 -3.20 15.25
C PHE A 27 0.08 -3.86 14.45
N VAL A 28 1.20 -4.15 15.12
CA VAL A 28 2.36 -4.73 14.44
C VAL A 28 2.03 -6.09 13.84
N ARG A 29 1.27 -6.90 14.60
CA ARG A 29 0.89 -8.22 14.11
C ARG A 29 -0.04 -8.14 12.92
N ILE A 30 -1.02 -7.24 12.99
CA ILE A 30 -1.97 -7.07 11.90
C ILE A 30 -1.26 -6.51 10.66
N LEU A 31 -0.29 -5.61 10.87
CA LEU A 31 0.52 -5.13 9.76
C LEU A 31 1.31 -6.27 9.10
N GLY A 32 1.80 -7.22 9.91
CA GLY A 32 2.47 -8.41 9.38
C GLY A 32 1.55 -9.24 8.50
N TYR A 33 0.28 -9.37 8.88
CA TYR A 33 -0.70 -10.06 8.04
C TYR A 33 -0.93 -9.31 6.75
N PHE A 34 -1.00 -7.97 6.82
CA PHE A 34 -1.14 -7.16 5.62
C PHE A 34 0.02 -7.40 4.65
N ARG A 35 1.24 -7.51 5.18
CA ARG A 35 2.39 -7.81 4.35
C ARG A 35 2.21 -9.16 3.63
N GLU A 36 1.90 -10.19 4.39
CA GLU A 36 1.78 -11.54 3.83
C GLU A 36 0.63 -11.63 2.83
N ASP A 37 -0.53 -11.13 3.23
CA ASP A 37 -1.71 -11.21 2.38
C ASP A 37 -1.56 -10.30 1.17
N GLY A 38 -0.95 -9.14 1.36
CA GLY A 38 -0.72 -8.21 0.26
C GLY A 38 0.22 -8.79 -0.78
N GLU A 39 1.29 -9.45 -0.33
CA GLU A 39 2.21 -10.09 -1.27
C GLU A 39 1.50 -11.15 -2.10
N LYS A 40 0.63 -11.94 -1.44
CA LYS A 40 -0.14 -12.95 -2.15
C LYS A 40 -1.13 -12.33 -3.14
N SER A 41 -1.79 -11.25 -2.73
CA SER A 41 -2.76 -10.58 -3.60
C SER A 41 -2.07 -9.99 -4.82
N VAL A 42 -0.93 -9.31 -4.63
CA VAL A 42 -0.19 -8.75 -5.74
C VAL A 42 0.24 -9.85 -6.71
N ALA A 43 0.79 -10.95 -6.18
CA ALA A 43 1.22 -12.06 -7.02
C ALA A 43 0.06 -12.68 -7.79
N ALA A 44 -1.11 -12.81 -7.13
CA ALA A 44 -2.28 -13.38 -7.77
C ALA A 44 -2.80 -12.47 -8.89
N ILE A 45 -2.79 -11.16 -8.67
CA ILE A 45 -3.21 -10.20 -9.68
C ILE A 45 -2.28 -10.28 -10.89
N GLU A 46 -0.97 -10.33 -10.64
CA GLU A 46 0.01 -10.42 -11.72
C GLU A 46 -0.14 -11.72 -12.50
N ALA A 47 -0.39 -12.82 -11.79
CA ALA A 47 -0.61 -14.10 -12.44
C ALA A 47 -1.88 -14.08 -13.30
N ALA A 48 -2.95 -13.45 -12.80
CA ALA A 48 -4.18 -13.31 -13.55
C ALA A 48 -3.97 -12.49 -14.82
N MET A 49 -3.13 -11.46 -14.72
CA MET A 49 -2.80 -10.63 -15.89
C MET A 49 -2.07 -11.47 -16.94
N ARG A 50 -1.10 -12.26 -16.51
CA ARG A 50 -0.33 -13.11 -17.44
C ARG A 50 -1.20 -14.15 -18.10
N SER A 51 -2.17 -14.70 -17.37
CA SER A 51 -3.03 -15.74 -17.94
C SER A 51 -4.24 -15.16 -18.66
N GLY A 52 -4.43 -13.85 -18.63
CA GLY A 52 -5.55 -13.21 -19.30
C GLY A 52 -6.90 -13.48 -18.63
N SER A 53 -6.90 -13.74 -17.32
CA SER A 53 -8.11 -14.09 -16.60
C SER A 53 -8.64 -12.94 -15.77
N ALA A 54 -9.64 -12.24 -16.29
CA ALA A 54 -10.29 -11.18 -15.53
C ALA A 54 -10.94 -11.72 -14.27
N ALA A 55 -11.55 -12.91 -14.36
CA ALA A 55 -12.23 -13.51 -13.22
C ALA A 55 -11.27 -13.75 -12.05
N SER A 56 -10.07 -14.23 -12.35
CA SER A 56 -9.08 -14.52 -11.29
C SER A 56 -8.50 -13.25 -10.66
N MET A 57 -8.70 -12.12 -11.29
CA MET A 57 -8.16 -10.84 -10.82
C MET A 57 -9.05 -10.17 -9.78
N VAL A 58 -10.35 -10.46 -9.79
CA VAL A 58 -11.34 -9.72 -9.00
C VAL A 58 -11.11 -9.84 -7.50
N ILE A 59 -11.05 -11.06 -6.99
CA ILE A 59 -10.97 -11.30 -5.56
C ILE A 59 -9.67 -10.74 -4.95
N PRO A 60 -8.48 -11.03 -5.53
CA PRO A 60 -7.27 -10.47 -4.92
C PRO A 60 -7.23 -8.94 -4.96
N ALA A 61 -7.79 -8.33 -6.01
CA ALA A 61 -7.83 -6.86 -6.07
C ALA A 61 -8.78 -6.31 -5.00
N HIS A 62 -9.94 -6.94 -4.83
CA HIS A 62 -10.91 -6.54 -3.81
C HIS A 62 -10.30 -6.65 -2.40
N THR A 63 -9.63 -7.76 -2.13
CA THR A 63 -9.01 -8.00 -0.83
C THR A 63 -7.93 -6.96 -0.55
N LEU A 64 -7.07 -6.73 -1.53
CA LEU A 64 -5.99 -5.75 -1.37
C LEU A 64 -6.54 -4.35 -1.12
N LYS A 65 -7.62 -3.99 -1.82
CA LYS A 65 -8.27 -2.69 -1.62
C LYS A 65 -8.71 -2.51 -0.18
N GLY A 66 -9.42 -3.50 0.36
CA GLY A 66 -9.95 -3.41 1.71
C GLY A 66 -8.85 -3.33 2.77
N GLU A 67 -7.84 -4.16 2.62
CA GLU A 67 -6.74 -4.18 3.56
C GLU A 67 -5.92 -2.89 3.50
N SER A 68 -5.74 -2.36 2.30
CA SER A 68 -5.01 -1.11 2.14
C SER A 68 -5.73 0.05 2.82
N ARG A 69 -7.05 0.09 2.69
CA ARG A 69 -7.83 1.16 3.32
C ARG A 69 -7.76 1.12 4.83
N GLN A 70 -7.65 -0.08 5.39
CA GLN A 70 -7.55 -0.21 6.84
C GLN A 70 -6.35 0.52 7.41
N PHE A 71 -5.25 0.55 6.64
CA PHE A 71 -4.02 1.21 7.08
C PHE A 71 -3.82 2.60 6.52
N GLY A 72 -4.82 3.14 5.85
CA GLY A 72 -4.69 4.46 5.24
C GLY A 72 -3.84 4.49 4.00
N ALA A 73 -3.57 3.32 3.39
CA ALA A 73 -2.76 3.23 2.19
C ALA A 73 -3.62 3.60 0.97
N GLU A 74 -3.92 4.89 0.84
CA GLU A 74 -4.90 5.39 -0.11
C GLU A 74 -4.52 5.16 -1.56
N GLN A 75 -3.27 5.42 -1.89
CA GLN A 75 -2.84 5.26 -3.27
C GLN A 75 -2.93 3.81 -3.70
N LEU A 76 -2.48 2.91 -2.83
CA LEU A 76 -2.56 1.48 -3.11
C LEU A 76 -4.01 1.02 -3.20
N ALA A 77 -4.86 1.53 -2.30
CA ALA A 77 -6.29 1.19 -2.31
C ALA A 77 -6.96 1.62 -3.62
N LEU A 78 -6.65 2.84 -4.08
CA LEU A 78 -7.23 3.33 -5.32
C LEU A 78 -6.75 2.53 -6.52
N LEU A 79 -5.49 2.15 -6.52
CA LEU A 79 -4.94 1.34 -7.60
C LEU A 79 -5.62 -0.04 -7.63
N ALA A 80 -5.78 -0.66 -6.47
CA ALA A 80 -6.46 -1.94 -6.38
C ALA A 80 -7.93 -1.83 -6.79
N GLU A 81 -8.59 -0.73 -6.41
CA GLU A 81 -9.97 -0.50 -6.80
C GLU A 81 -10.12 -0.36 -8.30
N THR A 82 -9.21 0.38 -8.92
CA THR A 82 -9.23 0.55 -10.38
C THR A 82 -9.08 -0.81 -11.06
N ILE A 83 -8.14 -1.62 -10.58
CA ILE A 83 -7.93 -2.96 -11.13
C ILE A 83 -9.18 -3.82 -10.94
N GLU A 84 -9.76 -3.77 -9.74
CA GLU A 84 -10.97 -4.54 -9.46
C GLU A 84 -12.12 -4.16 -10.40
N ASN A 85 -12.33 -2.85 -10.59
CA ASN A 85 -13.43 -2.39 -11.43
C ASN A 85 -13.24 -2.79 -12.89
N ILE A 86 -12.02 -2.68 -13.40
CA ILE A 86 -11.73 -3.11 -14.76
C ILE A 86 -11.96 -4.62 -14.90
N ALA A 87 -11.50 -5.38 -13.91
CA ALA A 87 -11.65 -6.84 -13.97
C ALA A 87 -13.11 -7.24 -13.95
N ARG A 88 -13.92 -6.59 -13.10
CA ARG A 88 -15.37 -6.91 -13.05
C ARG A 88 -16.05 -6.60 -14.37
N ASP A 89 -15.70 -5.46 -14.97
CA ASP A 89 -16.29 -5.10 -16.26
C ASP A 89 -15.89 -6.12 -17.33
N CYS A 90 -14.64 -6.56 -17.31
CA CYS A 90 -14.16 -7.54 -18.28
C CYS A 90 -14.80 -8.90 -18.09
N VAL A 91 -15.11 -9.29 -16.84
CA VAL A 91 -15.84 -10.51 -16.59
C VAL A 91 -17.23 -10.42 -17.23
N GLU A 92 -17.89 -9.28 -17.04
CA GLU A 92 -19.22 -9.09 -17.58
C GLU A 92 -19.25 -9.12 -19.09
N SER A 93 -18.28 -8.49 -19.74
CA SER A 93 -18.21 -8.45 -21.19
C SER A 93 -17.44 -9.62 -21.78
N ARG A 94 -16.92 -10.50 -20.93
CA ARG A 94 -16.17 -11.70 -21.36
C ARG A 94 -14.91 -11.33 -22.12
N ASP A 95 -14.24 -10.28 -21.67
CA ASP A 95 -12.99 -9.82 -22.27
C ASP A 95 -11.82 -10.18 -21.41
N ALA A 96 -10.64 -10.22 -22.01
CA ALA A 96 -9.40 -10.31 -21.24
C ALA A 96 -9.13 -8.95 -20.56
N PRO A 97 -8.43 -8.93 -19.43
CA PRO A 97 -8.26 -7.71 -18.65
C PRO A 97 -7.11 -6.82 -19.14
N GLU A 98 -7.00 -6.62 -20.44
CA GLU A 98 -5.88 -5.87 -21.01
C GLU A 98 -5.85 -4.43 -20.56
N GLN A 99 -7.03 -3.85 -20.31
CA GLN A 99 -7.09 -2.47 -19.86
C GLN A 99 -6.47 -2.28 -18.47
N ALA A 100 -6.33 -3.35 -17.71
CA ALA A 100 -5.75 -3.27 -16.38
C ALA A 100 -4.23 -3.25 -16.39
N LEU A 101 -3.59 -3.54 -17.52
CA LEU A 101 -2.15 -3.75 -17.56
C LEU A 101 -1.36 -2.56 -17.00
N GLU A 102 -1.71 -1.34 -17.42
CA GLU A 102 -0.96 -0.17 -16.95
C GLU A 102 -1.07 0.02 -15.44
N HIS A 103 -2.13 -0.47 -14.84
CA HIS A 103 -2.30 -0.39 -13.39
C HIS A 103 -1.59 -1.54 -12.70
N VAL A 104 -1.66 -2.73 -13.29
CA VAL A 104 -1.01 -3.90 -12.70
C VAL A 104 0.51 -3.73 -12.65
N VAL A 105 1.10 -3.10 -13.67
CA VAL A 105 2.55 -2.92 -13.69
C VAL A 105 3.02 -1.95 -12.60
N GLN A 106 2.13 -1.11 -12.07
CA GLN A 106 2.48 -0.19 -10.98
C GLN A 106 2.31 -0.82 -9.61
N LEU A 107 1.64 -1.96 -9.55
CA LEU A 107 1.14 -2.49 -8.29
C LEU A 107 2.25 -2.90 -7.33
N SER A 108 3.22 -3.64 -7.82
CA SER A 108 4.30 -4.14 -6.98
C SER A 108 5.11 -3.00 -6.35
N GLY A 109 5.47 -1.99 -7.17
CA GLY A 109 6.23 -0.85 -6.68
C GLY A 109 5.45 -0.04 -5.65
N THR A 110 4.16 0.19 -5.93
CA THR A 110 3.31 0.95 -5.00
C THR A 110 3.14 0.18 -3.69
N PHE A 111 2.95 -1.14 -3.77
CA PHE A 111 2.83 -1.96 -2.59
C PHE A 111 4.10 -1.91 -1.75
N GLN A 112 5.27 -2.08 -2.38
CA GLN A 112 6.53 -2.07 -1.65
C GLN A 112 6.80 -0.71 -0.99
N ALA A 113 6.55 0.38 -1.71
CA ALA A 113 6.75 1.71 -1.15
C ALA A 113 5.83 1.94 0.04
N THR A 114 4.57 1.51 -0.07
CA THR A 114 3.59 1.63 0.99
C THR A 114 4.02 0.85 2.22
N LEU A 115 4.44 -0.40 2.00
CA LEU A 115 4.83 -1.28 3.09
C LEU A 115 6.04 -0.74 3.82
N GLU A 116 7.01 -0.21 3.09
CA GLU A 116 8.19 0.38 3.72
C GLU A 116 7.82 1.55 4.61
N MET A 117 6.92 2.41 4.15
CA MET A 117 6.50 3.54 4.97
C MET A 117 5.76 3.08 6.22
N LEU A 118 4.86 2.11 6.07
CA LEU A 118 4.12 1.61 7.22
C LEU A 118 5.03 0.95 8.24
N GLU A 119 6.00 0.18 7.76
CA GLU A 119 6.91 -0.52 8.66
C GLU A 119 7.86 0.44 9.35
N ARG A 120 8.28 1.47 8.65
CA ARG A 120 9.15 2.47 9.25
C ARG A 120 8.46 3.18 10.40
N GLU A 121 7.17 3.47 10.24
CA GLU A 121 6.42 4.15 11.28
C GLU A 121 6.21 3.30 12.51
N THR A 122 6.26 1.99 12.37
CA THR A 122 5.95 1.09 13.48
C THR A 122 7.16 0.43 14.11
N ASN A 123 8.33 0.52 13.47
CA ASN A 123 9.53 -0.15 13.96
C ASN A 123 10.29 0.78 14.88
N PRO A 124 10.33 0.50 16.18
CA PRO A 124 11.00 1.40 17.13
C PRO A 124 12.51 1.45 16.93
N LEU A 125 13.06 0.51 16.18
CA LEU A 125 14.49 0.49 15.93
C LEU A 125 14.90 1.35 14.76
N VAL A 126 13.94 1.84 13.99
CA VAL A 126 14.22 2.70 12.86
C VAL A 126 14.12 4.14 13.31
N GLU A 127 15.17 4.90 13.03
CA GLU A 127 15.17 6.30 13.41
C GLU A 127 14.12 7.07 12.63
N ARG A 128 13.32 7.86 13.36
CA ARG A 128 12.29 8.63 12.71
C ARG A 128 12.75 10.01 12.46
N ARG A 129 12.44 10.53 11.32
CA ARG A 129 12.74 11.92 11.05
C ARG A 129 11.77 12.80 11.78
N PRO A 130 12.20 13.99 12.16
CA PRO A 130 11.29 14.97 12.70
C PRO A 130 10.16 15.23 11.71
N ALA A 131 8.98 15.39 12.23
CA ALA A 131 7.80 15.55 11.39
C ALA A 131 7.89 16.76 10.52
N PHE A 132 8.63 17.70 10.89
CA PHE A 132 8.69 18.78 10.14
C PHE A 132 9.95 19.10 9.87
N GLY A 133 10.31 18.77 9.34
CA GLY A 133 11.51 19.06 9.07
C GLY A 133 12.40 19.23 10.16
N ARG A 134 12.97 19.38 10.60
CA ARG A 134 13.79 19.38 11.40
C ARG A 134 14.76 18.69 11.55
N ARG A 135 15.47 18.74 11.30
CA ARG A 135 16.28 18.10 11.42
C ARG A 135 17.33 18.35 11.62
N PRO A 136 17.82 18.50 11.88
CA PRO A 136 18.80 18.43 11.91
C PRO A 136 19.75 18.15 12.08
N ALA A 137 20.21 18.14 12.22
CA ALA A 137 20.83 17.54 12.39
C ALA A 137 21.43 17.03 12.65
N VAL A 138 21.81 17.11 12.83
CA VAL A 138 22.18 16.27 13.13
C VAL A 138 22.52 15.80 12.99
N ALA A 139 22.88 15.80 13.21
CA ALA A 139 23.03 15.03 13.23
C ALA A 139 23.43 14.53 13.13
N SER A 140 23.92 14.78 13.31
CA SER A 140 24.09 14.00 13.39
C SER A 140 24.35 13.48 13.49
N GLY A 141 25.02 13.79 13.61
CA GLY A 141 24.96 12.98 13.83
C GLY A 141 25.07 12.52 14.07
N GLY A 142 25.56 12.81 14.23
CA GLY A 142 25.25 12.02 14.55
C GLY A 142 25.10 11.58 14.87
N GLY A 143 25.27 11.77 15.16
CA GLY A 143 24.71 11.05 15.47
C GLY A 143 24.40 10.60 15.72
N PHE A 144 24.28 10.52 15.93
CA PHE A 144 23.60 9.85 16.14
C PHE A 144 23.54 9.39 15.70
N GLY A 145 24.00 9.67 15.84
CA GLY A 145 23.58 9.09 15.46
C GLY A 145 23.54 8.83 15.02
N ARG A 146 23.64 8.91 15.10
CA ARG A 146 23.16 8.61 14.74
C ARG A 146 22.94 8.27 14.69
N ALA A 147 23.28 8.72 15.08
CA ALA A 147 22.62 8.32 15.03
C ALA A 147 22.31 8.23 14.78
#